data_1f24ed627d6cd2be8a1c42ad23001959
#
_entry.id   1f24ed627d6cd2be8a1c42ad23001959
#
_cell.length_a   1.000
_cell.length_b   1.000
_cell.length_c   1.000
_cell.angle_alpha   90.00
_cell.angle_beta   90.00
_cell.angle_gamma   90.00
#
_symmetry.space_group_name_H-M   'P 1'
#
loop_
_entity.id
_entity.type
_entity.pdbx_description
1 polymer ?
#
loop_
_entity_poly.entity_id
_entity_poly.type
_entity_poly.pdbx_seq_one_letter_code
_entity_poly.pdbx_strand_id
1 'polypeptide(L)'
;MRKILFILLIITMAGCSSKKKDLFEVIIYECEQKEESLNLQFEFKGEVELPLEKICDSYKLLQDSIISVMFGEELVDYPTKKALRVYADSSFAEYKKVYEEIFDNAQCTMHDAQLYNYETDIKGKILFYDSNVLSYQRELYTYAGGAHGMTTKTNYVFDIKTGKILTEEDVFGKGFERKITKQLIEKANILRAKGELPEEDELYNSWNIIPNGNFALTDSSVIYTFNPYEIAPYYYGIINIELKLEN
;
A
#
# COMPACT_ATOMS: atom_id res chain seq x y z
N MET A 1 -32.22 -0.67 11.19
CA MET A 1 -32.43 -0.49 9.71
C MET A 1 -31.17 0.12 9.15
N ARG A 2 -30.44 -0.65 8.35
CA ARG A 2 -29.19 -0.20 7.70
C ARG A 2 -29.51 0.91 6.68
N LYS A 3 -29.16 2.14 6.98
CA LYS A 3 -29.15 3.20 5.97
C LYS A 3 -27.78 3.23 5.32
N ILE A 4 -27.64 2.55 4.19
CA ILE A 4 -26.45 2.65 3.33
C ILE A 4 -26.68 3.86 2.44
N LEU A 5 -25.94 4.93 2.69
CA LEU A 5 -25.96 6.12 1.82
C LEU A 5 -24.97 5.87 0.66
N PHE A 6 -25.49 5.52 -0.51
CA PHE A 6 -24.69 5.44 -1.73
C PHE A 6 -24.52 6.85 -2.31
N ILE A 7 -23.35 7.43 -2.16
CA ILE A 7 -22.97 8.62 -2.94
C ILE A 7 -22.19 8.12 -4.15
N LEU A 8 -22.85 8.09 -5.31
CA LEU A 8 -22.23 7.81 -6.60
C LEU A 8 -21.60 9.12 -7.11
N LEU A 9 -20.34 9.38 -6.75
CA LEU A 9 -19.62 10.51 -7.30
C LEU A 9 -18.85 10.05 -8.55
N ILE A 10 -19.42 10.30 -9.72
CA ILE A 10 -18.70 10.14 -10.99
C ILE A 10 -17.85 11.40 -11.17
N ILE A 11 -16.59 11.35 -10.76
CA ILE A 11 -15.62 12.41 -11.08
C ILE A 11 -15.02 12.09 -12.44
N THR A 12 -15.50 12.75 -13.49
CA THR A 12 -14.79 12.81 -14.77
C THR A 12 -13.64 13.79 -14.63
N MET A 13 -12.46 13.27 -14.33
CA MET A 13 -11.22 14.07 -14.41
C MET A 13 -10.84 14.24 -15.88
N ALA A 14 -11.19 15.37 -16.46
CA ALA A 14 -10.67 15.82 -17.74
C ALA A 14 -9.28 16.42 -17.51
N GLY A 15 -8.23 15.70 -17.92
CA GLY A 15 -6.88 16.22 -17.89
C GLY A 15 -5.83 15.21 -18.36
N CYS A 16 -5.39 15.38 -19.60
CA CYS A 16 -4.18 14.88 -20.24
C CYS A 16 -3.80 13.40 -20.08
N SER A 17 -4.04 12.67 -21.12
CA SER A 17 -3.48 11.43 -21.64
C SER A 17 -4.52 10.39 -22.01
N SER A 18 -5.11 10.55 -23.18
CA SER A 18 -6.06 9.58 -23.77
C SER A 18 -5.45 8.18 -23.98
N LYS A 19 -4.12 8.05 -24.01
CA LYS A 19 -3.42 6.77 -24.16
C LYS A 19 -3.38 5.94 -22.88
N LYS A 20 -3.39 6.54 -21.69
CA LYS A 20 -3.31 5.80 -20.41
C LYS A 20 -4.64 5.12 -20.05
N LYS A 21 -5.78 5.72 -20.37
CA LYS A 21 -7.13 5.17 -20.10
C LYS A 21 -7.44 3.86 -20.83
N ASP A 22 -6.71 3.55 -21.90
CA ASP A 22 -6.91 2.34 -22.68
C ASP A 22 -6.11 1.14 -22.17
N LEU A 23 -5.21 1.35 -21.20
CA LEU A 23 -4.28 0.33 -20.68
C LEU A 23 -4.60 -0.09 -19.26
N PHE A 24 -5.22 0.81 -18.50
CA PHE A 24 -5.54 0.61 -17.08
C PHE A 24 -6.94 1.08 -16.77
N GLU A 25 -7.58 0.41 -15.82
CA GLU A 25 -8.82 0.87 -15.20
C GLU A 25 -8.58 1.20 -13.73
N VAL A 26 -9.36 2.14 -13.19
CA VAL A 26 -9.36 2.48 -11.76
C VAL A 26 -10.73 2.15 -11.20
N ILE A 27 -10.76 1.30 -10.17
CA ILE A 27 -11.97 0.91 -9.47
C ILE A 27 -11.95 1.53 -8.08
N ILE A 28 -13.01 2.28 -7.75
CA ILE A 28 -13.15 2.97 -6.47
C ILE A 28 -14.36 2.42 -5.73
N TYR A 29 -14.21 2.22 -4.42
CA TYR A 29 -15.28 1.86 -3.50
C TYR A 29 -15.10 2.63 -2.20
N GLU A 30 -16.17 3.29 -1.75
CA GLU A 30 -16.20 4.04 -0.49
C GLU A 30 -17.44 3.62 0.31
N CYS A 31 -17.31 3.49 1.61
CA CYS A 31 -18.45 3.25 2.49
C CYS A 31 -18.21 3.78 3.91
N GLU A 32 -19.31 4.08 4.58
CA GLU A 32 -19.35 4.33 6.02
C GLU A 32 -20.16 3.21 6.68
N GLN A 33 -19.69 2.71 7.81
CA GLN A 33 -20.38 1.73 8.64
C GLN A 33 -20.44 2.23 10.08
N LYS A 34 -21.55 1.94 10.77
CA LYS A 34 -21.78 2.37 12.16
C LYS A 34 -22.35 1.24 12.98
N GLU A 35 -21.85 1.12 14.21
CA GLU A 35 -22.43 0.28 15.25
C GLU A 35 -22.92 1.18 16.38
N GLU A 36 -24.22 1.47 16.38
CA GLU A 36 -24.85 2.44 17.30
C GLU A 36 -24.72 2.02 18.77
N SER A 37 -24.75 0.71 19.06
CA SER A 37 -24.62 0.17 20.43
C SER A 37 -23.25 0.44 21.05
N LEU A 38 -22.23 0.60 20.21
CA LEU A 38 -20.84 0.84 20.63
C LEU A 38 -20.38 2.28 20.33
N ASN A 39 -21.25 3.10 19.73
CA ASN A 39 -20.90 4.43 19.21
C ASN A 39 -19.66 4.39 18.29
N LEU A 40 -19.52 3.32 17.52
CA LEU A 40 -18.38 3.06 16.65
C LEU A 40 -18.70 3.51 15.22
N GLN A 41 -17.80 4.25 14.60
CA GLN A 41 -17.87 4.66 13.21
C GLN A 41 -16.65 4.18 12.47
N PHE A 42 -16.84 3.70 11.24
CA PHE A 42 -15.81 3.25 10.34
C PHE A 42 -16.00 3.90 8.97
N GLU A 43 -14.93 4.48 8.46
CA GLU A 43 -14.84 5.03 7.12
C GLU A 43 -13.84 4.22 6.31
N PHE A 44 -14.25 3.82 5.11
CA PHE A 44 -13.42 3.05 4.19
C PHE A 44 -13.39 3.69 2.82
N LYS A 45 -12.19 3.81 2.28
CA LYS A 45 -11.94 4.17 0.90
C LYS A 45 -10.96 3.19 0.27
N GLY A 46 -11.34 2.61 -0.87
CA GLY A 46 -10.50 1.72 -1.65
C GLY A 46 -10.40 2.20 -3.09
N GLU A 47 -9.17 2.28 -3.60
CA GLU A 47 -8.87 2.61 -4.98
C GLU A 47 -7.87 1.59 -5.54
N VAL A 48 -8.18 0.98 -6.69
CA VAL A 48 -7.34 -0.04 -7.31
C VAL A 48 -7.18 0.26 -8.78
N GLU A 49 -5.95 0.44 -9.22
CA GLU A 49 -5.57 0.51 -10.63
C GLU A 49 -5.23 -0.89 -11.13
N LEU A 50 -5.88 -1.34 -12.20
CA LEU A 50 -5.73 -2.67 -12.77
C LEU A 50 -5.30 -2.61 -14.23
N PRO A 51 -4.41 -3.51 -14.70
CA PRO A 51 -4.05 -3.62 -16.10
C PRO A 51 -5.21 -4.18 -16.93
N LEU A 52 -5.36 -3.70 -18.17
CA LEU A 52 -6.31 -4.21 -19.15
C LEU A 52 -5.62 -5.10 -20.19
N GLU A 53 -6.41 -5.80 -21.00
CA GLU A 53 -5.95 -6.77 -22.01
C GLU A 53 -4.89 -6.21 -22.98
N LYS A 54 -4.86 -4.91 -23.24
CA LYS A 54 -3.87 -4.27 -24.11
C LYS A 54 -2.45 -4.23 -23.54
N ILE A 55 -2.28 -4.55 -22.25
CA ILE A 55 -0.95 -4.61 -21.60
C ILE A 55 -0.22 -5.89 -22.01
N CYS A 56 -0.90 -7.03 -21.87
CA CYS A 56 -0.38 -8.34 -22.24
C CYS A 56 -1.53 -9.37 -22.27
N ASP A 57 -1.29 -10.52 -22.91
CA ASP A 57 -2.27 -11.61 -23.01
C ASP A 57 -2.62 -12.20 -21.64
N SER A 58 -1.68 -12.12 -20.67
CA SER A 58 -1.83 -12.62 -19.30
C SER A 58 -2.37 -11.58 -18.31
N TYR A 59 -3.00 -10.51 -18.78
CA TYR A 59 -3.50 -9.42 -17.92
C TYR A 59 -4.39 -9.90 -16.76
N LYS A 60 -5.15 -10.98 -16.98
CA LYS A 60 -5.98 -11.57 -15.92
C LYS A 60 -5.16 -12.15 -14.78
N LEU A 61 -4.06 -12.85 -15.06
CA LEU A 61 -3.16 -13.33 -14.02
C LEU A 61 -2.55 -12.20 -13.22
N LEU A 62 -2.22 -11.08 -13.89
CA LEU A 62 -1.75 -9.88 -13.20
C LEU A 62 -2.85 -9.26 -12.32
N GLN A 63 -4.09 -9.17 -12.81
CA GLN A 63 -5.22 -8.70 -12.01
C GLN A 63 -5.43 -9.57 -10.77
N ASP A 64 -5.40 -10.89 -10.93
CA ASP A 64 -5.56 -11.85 -9.83
C ASP A 64 -4.45 -11.67 -8.79
N SER A 65 -3.19 -11.54 -9.23
CA SER A 65 -2.05 -11.29 -8.35
C SER A 65 -2.16 -9.94 -7.63
N ILE A 66 -2.61 -8.90 -8.32
CA ILE A 66 -2.86 -7.58 -7.72
C ILE A 66 -3.96 -7.68 -6.66
N ILE A 67 -5.08 -8.34 -6.94
CA ILE A 67 -6.17 -8.52 -5.96
C ILE A 67 -5.67 -9.30 -4.75
N SER A 68 -4.87 -10.36 -4.97
CA SER A 68 -4.26 -11.15 -3.89
C SER A 68 -3.39 -10.27 -2.96
N VAL A 69 -2.49 -9.46 -3.49
CA VAL A 69 -1.62 -8.59 -2.65
C VAL A 69 -2.35 -7.41 -2.04
N MET A 70 -3.46 -6.98 -2.65
CA MET A 70 -4.28 -5.88 -2.13
C MET A 70 -5.19 -6.35 -0.97
N PHE A 71 -5.83 -7.51 -1.11
CA PHE A 71 -6.97 -7.88 -0.27
C PHE A 71 -6.90 -9.30 0.30
N GLY A 72 -6.00 -10.16 -0.17
CA GLY A 72 -5.89 -11.57 0.19
C GLY A 72 -6.28 -12.52 -0.93
N GLU A 73 -5.69 -13.73 -0.90
CA GLU A 73 -5.90 -14.76 -1.93
C GLU A 73 -7.36 -15.22 -2.04
N GLU A 74 -8.09 -15.20 -0.93
CA GLU A 74 -9.49 -15.61 -0.86
C GLU A 74 -10.44 -14.68 -1.62
N LEU A 75 -9.98 -13.49 -2.03
CA LEU A 75 -10.79 -12.51 -2.75
C LEU A 75 -10.52 -12.45 -4.26
N VAL A 76 -9.58 -13.25 -4.77
CA VAL A 76 -9.17 -13.26 -6.18
C VAL A 76 -10.33 -13.61 -7.13
N ASP A 77 -11.20 -14.56 -6.76
CA ASP A 77 -12.33 -14.98 -7.58
C ASP A 77 -13.51 -14.00 -7.61
N TYR A 78 -13.42 -12.91 -6.82
CA TYR A 78 -14.47 -11.91 -6.79
C TYR A 78 -14.23 -10.79 -7.81
N PRO A 79 -15.30 -10.24 -8.44
CA PRO A 79 -15.19 -8.95 -9.12
C PRO A 79 -14.58 -7.92 -8.16
N THR A 80 -13.62 -7.13 -8.63
CA THR A 80 -12.80 -6.22 -7.79
C THR A 80 -13.62 -5.34 -6.85
N LYS A 81 -14.74 -4.80 -7.33
CA LYS A 81 -15.64 -4.01 -6.49
C LYS A 81 -16.25 -4.82 -5.35
N LYS A 82 -16.51 -6.12 -5.57
CA LYS A 82 -16.99 -7.02 -4.51
C LYS A 82 -15.85 -7.36 -3.54
N ALA A 83 -14.62 -7.57 -4.04
CA ALA A 83 -13.44 -7.80 -3.20
C ALA A 83 -13.22 -6.59 -2.26
N LEU A 84 -13.24 -5.36 -2.78
CA LEU A 84 -13.17 -4.13 -1.98
C LEU A 84 -14.24 -4.07 -0.89
N ARG A 85 -15.49 -4.40 -1.23
CA ARG A 85 -16.58 -4.43 -0.26
C ARG A 85 -16.36 -5.48 0.83
N VAL A 86 -15.98 -6.70 0.47
CA VAL A 86 -15.74 -7.78 1.44
C VAL A 86 -14.56 -7.42 2.33
N TYR A 87 -13.51 -6.83 1.78
CA TYR A 87 -12.38 -6.35 2.56
C TYR A 87 -12.79 -5.26 3.57
N ALA A 88 -13.61 -4.28 3.15
CA ALA A 88 -14.14 -3.25 4.05
C ALA A 88 -15.02 -3.84 5.16
N ASP A 89 -15.93 -4.77 4.82
CA ASP A 89 -16.82 -5.44 5.79
C ASP A 89 -15.97 -6.26 6.80
N SER A 90 -14.92 -6.94 6.36
CA SER A 90 -14.01 -7.71 7.22
C SER A 90 -13.18 -6.81 8.12
N SER A 91 -12.64 -5.69 7.59
CA SER A 91 -11.90 -4.71 8.38
C SER A 91 -12.75 -4.12 9.49
N PHE A 92 -14.00 -3.75 9.19
CA PHE A 92 -14.92 -3.25 10.20
C PHE A 92 -15.25 -4.30 11.28
N ALA A 93 -15.47 -5.55 10.87
CA ALA A 93 -15.74 -6.64 11.81
C ALA A 93 -14.53 -6.89 12.76
N GLU A 94 -13.31 -6.82 12.24
CA GLU A 94 -12.09 -6.96 13.03
C GLU A 94 -11.92 -5.79 14.01
N TYR A 95 -12.09 -4.55 13.58
CA TYR A 95 -12.04 -3.38 14.46
C TYR A 95 -13.09 -3.46 15.55
N LYS A 96 -14.33 -3.85 15.19
CA LYS A 96 -15.39 -4.03 16.17
C LYS A 96 -15.01 -5.03 17.26
N LYS A 97 -14.45 -6.17 16.87
CA LYS A 97 -13.99 -7.20 17.80
C LYS A 97 -12.88 -6.68 18.74
N VAL A 98 -11.87 -6.01 18.20
CA VAL A 98 -10.79 -5.42 19.00
C VAL A 98 -11.32 -4.37 19.96
N TYR A 99 -12.28 -3.55 19.51
CA TYR A 99 -12.93 -2.55 20.35
C TYR A 99 -13.72 -3.18 21.51
N GLU A 100 -14.51 -4.21 21.24
CA GLU A 100 -15.25 -4.95 22.27
C GLU A 100 -14.29 -5.56 23.30
N GLU A 101 -13.19 -6.17 22.88
CA GLU A 101 -12.16 -6.73 23.77
C GLU A 101 -11.50 -5.66 24.67
N ILE A 102 -11.22 -4.47 24.13
CA ILE A 102 -10.67 -3.34 24.90
C ILE A 102 -11.71 -2.84 25.90
N PHE A 103 -12.96 -2.73 25.50
CA PHE A 103 -14.04 -2.19 26.33
C PHE A 103 -14.41 -3.12 27.47
N ASP A 104 -14.43 -4.43 27.25
CA ASP A 104 -14.69 -5.45 28.28
C ASP A 104 -13.57 -5.52 29.31
N ASN A 105 -12.33 -5.22 28.91
CA ASN A 105 -11.15 -5.30 29.77
C ASN A 105 -10.80 -3.97 30.48
N ALA A 106 -11.28 -2.84 29.97
CA ALA A 106 -11.05 -1.55 30.57
C ALA A 106 -12.32 -1.09 31.29
N GLN A 107 -12.22 -0.59 32.51
CA GLN A 107 -13.30 0.15 33.19
C GLN A 107 -13.54 1.51 32.48
N CYS A 108 -13.53 1.52 31.13
CA CYS A 108 -13.70 2.71 30.32
C CYS A 108 -15.19 3.10 30.25
N THR A 109 -15.46 4.38 30.36
CA THR A 109 -16.83 4.91 30.20
C THR A 109 -17.11 5.21 28.73
N MET A 110 -18.38 5.14 28.30
CA MET A 110 -18.80 5.46 26.91
C MET A 110 -18.34 6.84 26.39
N HIS A 111 -17.86 7.72 27.26
CA HIS A 111 -17.35 9.06 26.87
C HIS A 111 -16.03 8.96 26.11
N ASP A 112 -15.26 7.89 26.31
CA ASP A 112 -13.98 7.66 25.65
C ASP A 112 -14.15 7.06 24.23
N ALA A 113 -15.36 6.65 23.88
CA ALA A 113 -15.70 6.02 22.59
C ALA A 113 -15.49 6.93 21.37
N GLN A 114 -15.53 8.26 21.52
CA GLN A 114 -15.22 9.21 20.45
C GLN A 114 -13.77 9.15 19.98
N LEU A 115 -12.86 8.56 20.76
CA LEU A 115 -11.44 8.39 20.39
C LEU A 115 -11.22 7.16 19.49
N TYR A 116 -12.24 6.35 19.24
CA TYR A 116 -12.14 5.07 18.53
C TYR A 116 -12.90 5.05 17.19
N ASN A 117 -12.91 6.16 16.47
CA ASN A 117 -13.30 6.14 15.06
C ASN A 117 -12.22 5.45 14.25
N TYR A 118 -12.63 4.58 13.34
CA TYR A 118 -11.72 3.84 12.48
C TYR A 118 -11.81 4.36 11.05
N GLU A 119 -10.65 4.52 10.44
CA GLU A 119 -10.52 4.91 9.04
C GLU A 119 -9.54 3.98 8.35
N THR A 120 -9.89 3.53 7.15
CA THR A 120 -9.01 2.75 6.28
C THR A 120 -9.09 3.31 4.87
N ASP A 121 -7.94 3.77 4.34
CA ASP A 121 -7.77 4.15 2.94
C ASP A 121 -6.72 3.20 2.33
N ILE A 122 -7.12 2.44 1.32
CA ILE A 122 -6.24 1.52 0.60
C ILE A 122 -6.17 1.89 -0.87
N LYS A 123 -4.95 2.13 -1.36
CA LYS A 123 -4.70 2.50 -2.75
C LYS A 123 -3.72 1.54 -3.40
N GLY A 124 -4.10 1.08 -4.57
CA GLY A 124 -3.24 0.29 -5.44
C GLY A 124 -2.93 1.03 -6.73
N LYS A 125 -1.65 1.21 -7.05
CA LYS A 125 -1.20 2.01 -8.18
C LYS A 125 -0.11 1.32 -8.98
N ILE A 126 -0.22 1.36 -10.30
CA ILE A 126 0.84 0.94 -11.21
C ILE A 126 1.88 2.07 -11.31
N LEU A 127 3.12 1.78 -10.88
CA LEU A 127 4.23 2.74 -10.90
C LEU A 127 4.97 2.72 -12.24
N PHE A 128 5.20 1.51 -12.77
CA PHE A 128 5.94 1.28 -14.00
C PHE A 128 5.52 -0.04 -14.64
N TYR A 129 5.65 -0.15 -15.94
CA TYR A 129 5.56 -1.41 -16.67
C TYR A 129 6.36 -1.35 -17.97
N ASP A 130 6.84 -2.51 -18.40
CA ASP A 130 7.43 -2.74 -19.72
C ASP A 130 6.99 -4.10 -20.29
N SER A 131 7.74 -4.69 -21.20
CA SER A 131 7.44 -6.02 -21.78
C SER A 131 7.72 -7.19 -20.83
N ASN A 132 8.37 -6.99 -19.71
CA ASN A 132 8.85 -8.01 -18.80
C ASN A 132 8.24 -7.90 -17.40
N VAL A 133 8.13 -6.68 -16.88
CA VAL A 133 7.73 -6.44 -15.50
C VAL A 133 6.65 -5.37 -15.36
N LEU A 134 5.89 -5.48 -14.28
CA LEU A 134 4.97 -4.45 -13.81
C LEU A 134 5.28 -4.17 -12.34
N SER A 135 5.65 -2.91 -12.02
CA SER A 135 5.81 -2.45 -10.63
C SER A 135 4.52 -1.85 -10.11
N TYR A 136 4.08 -2.33 -8.98
CA TYR A 136 2.83 -1.97 -8.32
C TYR A 136 3.08 -1.53 -6.89
N GLN A 137 2.36 -0.50 -6.43
CA GLN A 137 2.42 -0.04 -5.05
C GLN A 137 1.05 -0.16 -4.39
N ARG A 138 1.02 -0.82 -3.24
CA ARG A 138 -0.08 -0.81 -2.29
C ARG A 138 0.23 0.23 -1.21
N GLU A 139 -0.59 1.25 -1.09
CA GLU A 139 -0.58 2.21 0.02
C GLU A 139 -1.75 1.88 0.94
N LEU A 140 -1.49 1.76 2.23
CA LEU A 140 -2.50 1.52 3.24
C LEU A 140 -2.37 2.58 4.32
N TYR A 141 -3.41 3.38 4.51
CA TYR A 141 -3.59 4.23 5.68
C TYR A 141 -4.61 3.60 6.60
N THR A 142 -4.32 3.59 7.89
CA THR A 142 -5.25 3.17 8.94
C THR A 142 -5.21 4.15 10.10
N TYR A 143 -6.39 4.47 10.63
CA TYR A 143 -6.55 5.15 11.91
C TYR A 143 -7.47 4.32 12.78
N ALA A 144 -6.98 3.89 13.93
CA ALA A 144 -7.69 3.03 14.86
C ALA A 144 -7.83 3.69 16.25
N GLY A 145 -8.01 5.02 16.25
CA GLY A 145 -7.99 5.82 17.47
C GLY A 145 -6.57 6.21 17.91
N GLY A 146 -6.48 7.06 18.92
CA GLY A 146 -5.21 7.55 19.46
C GLY A 146 -4.70 8.82 18.77
N ALA A 147 -3.38 9.06 18.85
CA ALA A 147 -2.78 10.34 18.49
C ALA A 147 -2.68 10.57 16.97
N HIS A 148 -2.50 9.53 16.18
CA HIS A 148 -2.33 9.62 14.71
C HIS A 148 -2.61 8.29 14.02
N GLY A 149 -2.90 8.36 12.71
CA GLY A 149 -2.96 7.20 11.84
C GLY A 149 -1.58 6.73 11.37
N MET A 150 -1.56 5.62 10.65
CA MET A 150 -0.36 5.03 10.06
C MET A 150 -0.54 4.84 8.56
N THR A 151 0.42 5.36 7.79
CA THR A 151 0.51 5.06 6.36
C THR A 151 1.68 4.14 6.11
N THR A 152 1.44 3.06 5.38
CA THR A 152 2.48 2.14 4.89
C THR A 152 2.41 1.99 3.39
N LYS A 153 3.56 1.75 2.75
CA LYS A 153 3.67 1.43 1.32
C LYS A 153 4.39 0.11 1.14
N THR A 154 3.80 -0.76 0.36
CA THR A 154 4.41 -2.01 -0.07
C THR A 154 4.47 -2.03 -1.58
N ASN A 155 5.66 -2.27 -2.11
CA ASN A 155 5.87 -2.38 -3.54
C ASN A 155 5.98 -3.85 -3.94
N TYR A 156 5.50 -4.14 -5.14
CA TYR A 156 5.56 -5.46 -5.75
C TYR A 156 6.07 -5.32 -7.17
N VAL A 157 6.93 -6.22 -7.59
CA VAL A 157 7.35 -6.35 -8.98
C VAL A 157 6.78 -7.66 -9.50
N PHE A 158 5.94 -7.59 -10.53
CA PHE A 158 5.34 -8.76 -11.15
C PHE A 158 6.03 -9.07 -12.47
N ASP A 159 6.28 -10.34 -12.74
CA ASP A 159 6.53 -10.83 -14.10
C ASP A 159 5.26 -10.67 -14.92
N ILE A 160 5.33 -9.89 -16.00
CA ILE A 160 4.13 -9.51 -16.77
C ILE A 160 3.48 -10.67 -17.50
N LYS A 161 4.21 -11.74 -17.76
CA LYS A 161 3.73 -12.92 -18.51
C LYS A 161 3.05 -13.94 -17.61
N THR A 162 3.52 -14.06 -16.37
CA THR A 162 3.08 -15.11 -15.44
C THR A 162 2.26 -14.57 -14.28
N GLY A 163 2.29 -13.25 -14.04
CA GLY A 163 1.70 -12.62 -12.86
C GLY A 163 2.48 -12.91 -11.56
N LYS A 164 3.58 -13.68 -11.62
CA LYS A 164 4.35 -14.04 -10.43
C LYS A 164 5.04 -12.80 -9.83
N ILE A 165 5.02 -12.69 -8.50
CA ILE A 165 5.83 -11.70 -7.79
C ILE A 165 7.29 -12.08 -7.91
N LEU A 166 8.12 -11.13 -8.34
CA LEU A 166 9.57 -11.27 -8.43
C LEU A 166 10.21 -10.80 -7.14
N THR A 167 11.12 -11.63 -6.62
CA THR A 167 11.99 -11.28 -5.51
C THR A 167 13.19 -10.47 -5.98
N GLU A 168 13.93 -9.89 -5.05
CA GLU A 168 15.20 -9.21 -5.35
C GLU A 168 16.20 -10.16 -6.01
N GLU A 169 16.22 -11.45 -5.59
CA GLU A 169 17.09 -12.47 -6.20
C GLU A 169 16.68 -12.77 -7.65
N ASP A 170 15.37 -12.79 -7.95
CA ASP A 170 14.88 -12.96 -9.33
C ASP A 170 15.30 -11.79 -10.23
N VAL A 171 15.39 -10.57 -9.68
CA VAL A 171 15.72 -9.34 -10.42
C VAL A 171 17.23 -9.10 -10.51
N PHE A 172 17.97 -9.23 -9.41
CA PHE A 172 19.37 -8.85 -9.31
C PHE A 172 20.33 -10.03 -9.34
N GLY A 173 19.80 -11.27 -9.24
CA GLY A 173 20.61 -12.49 -9.17
C GLY A 173 21.14 -12.78 -7.77
N LYS A 174 21.70 -13.97 -7.60
CA LYS A 174 22.26 -14.44 -6.33
C LYS A 174 23.41 -13.58 -5.82
N GLY A 175 23.40 -13.28 -4.52
CA GLY A 175 24.47 -12.53 -3.85
C GLY A 175 24.37 -11.01 -4.08
N PHE A 176 23.20 -10.52 -4.51
CA PHE A 176 22.93 -9.09 -4.75
C PHE A 176 23.06 -8.25 -3.47
N GLU A 177 22.81 -8.82 -2.30
CA GLU A 177 22.62 -8.12 -1.04
C GLU A 177 23.80 -7.19 -0.71
N ARG A 178 25.02 -7.70 -0.87
CA ARG A 178 26.24 -6.91 -0.56
C ARG A 178 26.39 -5.69 -1.45
N LYS A 179 26.11 -5.85 -2.76
CA LYS A 179 26.22 -4.76 -3.75
C LYS A 179 25.15 -3.72 -3.48
N ILE A 180 23.89 -4.14 -3.34
CA ILE A 180 22.75 -3.25 -3.13
C ILE A 180 22.86 -2.53 -1.79
N THR A 181 23.23 -3.23 -0.70
CA THR A 181 23.46 -2.60 0.61
C THR A 181 24.50 -1.47 0.52
N LYS A 182 25.62 -1.71 -0.17
CA LYS A 182 26.64 -0.68 -0.35
C LYS A 182 26.08 0.55 -1.08
N GLN A 183 25.34 0.33 -2.18
CA GLN A 183 24.72 1.41 -2.96
C GLN A 183 23.66 2.17 -2.15
N LEU A 184 22.84 1.46 -1.36
CA LEU A 184 21.85 2.07 -0.48
C LEU A 184 22.49 2.99 0.57
N ILE A 185 23.56 2.53 1.24
CA ILE A 185 24.29 3.33 2.23
C ILE A 185 24.94 4.54 1.57
N GLU A 186 25.62 4.38 0.42
CA GLU A 186 26.22 5.49 -0.32
C GLU A 186 25.18 6.53 -0.72
N LYS A 187 24.03 6.09 -1.23
CA LYS A 187 22.93 6.99 -1.61
C LYS A 187 22.32 7.68 -0.39
N ALA A 188 22.10 6.94 0.71
CA ALA A 188 21.60 7.51 1.96
C ALA A 188 22.53 8.61 2.49
N ASN A 189 23.84 8.42 2.44
CA ASN A 189 24.81 9.46 2.84
C ASN A 189 24.71 10.71 1.96
N ILE A 190 24.50 10.55 0.64
CA ILE A 190 24.29 11.68 -0.27
C ILE A 190 22.99 12.43 0.07
N LEU A 191 21.91 11.72 0.34
CA LEU A 191 20.62 12.31 0.68
C LEU A 191 20.69 13.03 2.04
N ARG A 192 21.37 12.43 3.01
CA ARG A 192 21.62 13.04 4.33
C ARG A 192 22.41 14.35 4.21
N ALA A 193 23.48 14.34 3.43
CA ALA A 193 24.27 15.56 3.18
C ALA A 193 23.48 16.70 2.52
N LYS A 194 22.31 16.39 1.93
CA LYS A 194 21.37 17.37 1.38
C LYS A 194 20.22 17.75 2.34
N GLY A 195 20.17 17.14 3.52
CA GLY A 195 19.05 17.29 4.46
C GLY A 195 17.76 16.58 4.02
N GLU A 196 17.84 15.62 3.08
CA GLU A 196 16.71 14.86 2.55
C GLU A 196 16.45 13.56 3.34
N LEU A 197 17.39 13.17 4.22
CA LEU A 197 17.28 12.05 5.15
C LEU A 197 17.66 12.47 6.57
N PRO A 198 17.19 11.73 7.61
CA PRO A 198 17.61 11.95 8.99
C PRO A 198 19.12 11.88 9.17
N GLU A 199 19.63 12.59 10.17
CA GLU A 199 21.02 12.43 10.63
C GLU A 199 21.23 11.00 11.16
N GLU A 200 22.50 10.56 11.22
CA GLU A 200 22.80 9.16 11.54
C GLU A 200 22.37 8.76 12.97
N ASP A 201 22.43 9.67 13.90
CA ASP A 201 22.02 9.51 15.30
C ASP A 201 20.48 9.52 15.49
N GLU A 202 19.74 10.00 14.51
CA GLU A 202 18.27 9.93 14.47
C GLU A 202 17.73 8.64 13.86
N LEU A 203 18.58 7.86 13.19
CA LEU A 203 18.21 6.54 12.70
C LEU A 203 18.15 5.54 13.86
N TYR A 204 17.15 4.66 13.85
CA TYR A 204 17.06 3.59 14.86
C TYR A 204 18.25 2.64 14.80
N ASN A 205 18.77 2.41 13.59
CA ASN A 205 19.96 1.65 13.36
C ASN A 205 20.45 1.91 11.93
N SER A 206 21.59 2.56 11.76
CA SER A 206 22.19 2.81 10.44
C SER A 206 22.49 1.52 9.66
N TRP A 207 22.56 0.37 10.35
CA TRP A 207 22.76 -0.96 9.76
C TRP A 207 21.50 -1.50 9.07
N ASN A 208 20.32 -0.91 9.29
CA ASN A 208 19.07 -1.37 8.71
C ASN A 208 18.79 -0.79 7.31
N ILE A 209 19.70 0.03 6.75
CA ILE A 209 19.61 0.47 5.36
C ILE A 209 20.16 -0.65 4.46
N ILE A 210 19.40 -1.73 4.37
CA ILE A 210 19.69 -2.93 3.58
C ILE A 210 18.51 -3.24 2.66
N PRO A 211 18.68 -4.07 1.64
CA PRO A 211 17.58 -4.62 0.87
C PRO A 211 16.52 -5.23 1.80
N ASN A 212 15.27 -4.77 1.68
CA ASN A 212 14.18 -5.13 2.60
C ASN A 212 13.00 -5.82 1.88
N GLY A 213 13.15 -6.16 0.60
CA GLY A 213 12.10 -6.75 -0.22
C GLY A 213 11.02 -5.77 -0.68
N ASN A 214 11.02 -4.54 -0.15
CA ASN A 214 10.03 -3.51 -0.48
C ASN A 214 10.59 -2.58 -1.57
N PHE A 215 10.59 -3.05 -2.80
CA PHE A 215 11.19 -2.34 -3.92
C PHE A 215 10.28 -2.25 -5.15
N ALA A 216 10.47 -1.23 -5.96
CA ALA A 216 9.84 -1.03 -7.26
C ALA A 216 10.90 -0.76 -8.32
N LEU A 217 10.70 -1.29 -9.52
CA LEU A 217 11.51 -0.97 -10.70
C LEU A 217 10.90 0.21 -11.44
N THR A 218 11.76 0.99 -12.09
CA THR A 218 11.43 2.00 -13.11
C THR A 218 12.14 1.64 -14.41
N ASP A 219 12.11 2.53 -15.39
CA ASP A 219 12.86 2.38 -16.65
C ASP A 219 14.37 2.36 -16.47
N SER A 220 14.88 2.97 -15.41
CA SER A 220 16.34 3.19 -15.21
C SER A 220 16.80 3.09 -13.76
N SER A 221 15.89 2.78 -12.83
CA SER A 221 16.23 2.72 -11.40
C SER A 221 15.43 1.67 -10.65
N VAL A 222 15.88 1.37 -9.44
CA VAL A 222 15.15 0.67 -8.41
C VAL A 222 14.92 1.61 -7.23
N ILE A 223 13.69 1.63 -6.71
CA ILE A 223 13.29 2.43 -5.55
C ILE A 223 13.05 1.47 -4.39
N TYR A 224 13.83 1.59 -3.32
CA TYR A 224 13.60 0.93 -2.05
C TYR A 224 12.77 1.83 -1.15
N THR A 225 11.70 1.28 -0.59
CA THR A 225 10.78 1.98 0.31
C THR A 225 10.93 1.46 1.73
N PHE A 226 11.15 2.39 2.66
CA PHE A 226 11.19 2.13 4.11
C PHE A 226 10.01 2.84 4.75
N ASN A 227 9.19 2.08 5.45
CA ASN A 227 8.01 2.60 6.13
C ASN A 227 8.37 3.27 7.46
N PRO A 228 7.46 4.07 8.06
CA PRO A 228 7.67 4.64 9.38
C PRO A 228 8.08 3.57 10.39
N TYR A 229 9.04 3.89 11.23
CA TYR A 229 9.66 3.02 12.24
C TYR A 229 10.58 1.90 11.71
N GLU A 230 10.74 1.72 10.40
CA GLU A 230 11.69 0.72 9.89
C GLU A 230 13.14 1.18 10.09
N ILE A 231 13.47 2.40 9.71
CA ILE A 231 14.84 2.95 9.83
C ILE A 231 14.91 4.29 10.57
N ALA A 232 13.78 4.99 10.73
CA ALA A 232 13.70 6.31 11.36
C ALA A 232 12.38 6.48 12.14
N PRO A 233 12.30 7.47 13.08
CA PRO A 233 11.08 7.83 13.77
C PRO A 233 9.91 8.17 12.82
N TYR A 234 8.69 8.01 13.33
CA TYR A 234 7.44 8.22 12.59
C TYR A 234 7.35 9.55 11.84
N TYR A 235 7.86 10.64 12.44
CA TYR A 235 7.72 11.98 11.86
C TYR A 235 8.49 12.20 10.55
N TYR A 236 9.44 11.31 10.22
CA TYR A 236 10.09 11.29 8.90
C TYR A 236 9.21 10.68 7.81
N GLY A 237 8.14 9.96 8.20
CA GLY A 237 7.23 9.32 7.26
C GLY A 237 7.89 8.18 6.47
N ILE A 238 7.46 8.04 5.23
CA ILE A 238 7.97 7.02 4.31
C ILE A 238 9.24 7.53 3.62
N ILE A 239 10.32 6.76 3.71
CA ILE A 239 11.61 7.07 3.11
C ILE A 239 11.81 6.21 1.85
N ASN A 240 12.08 6.87 0.73
CA ASN A 240 12.41 6.20 -0.53
C ASN A 240 13.87 6.47 -0.89
N ILE A 241 14.60 5.39 -1.20
CA ILE A 241 15.98 5.47 -1.69
C ILE A 241 16.04 4.92 -3.12
N GLU A 242 16.31 5.80 -4.07
CA GLU A 242 16.40 5.44 -5.48
C GLU A 242 17.86 5.17 -5.88
N LEU A 243 18.08 3.99 -6.44
CA LEU A 243 19.37 3.56 -7.01
C LEU A 243 19.24 3.45 -8.52
N LYS A 244 20.23 3.96 -9.27
CA LYS A 244 20.29 3.76 -10.72
C LYS A 244 20.66 2.33 -11.04
N LEU A 245 19.94 1.73 -11.99
CA LEU A 245 20.32 0.44 -12.57
C LEU A 245 21.55 0.66 -13.47
N GLU A 246 22.58 -0.13 -13.25
CA GLU A 246 23.74 -0.18 -14.17
C GLU A 246 23.35 -1.04 -15.36
N ASN A 247 23.44 -0.48 -16.56
CA ASN A 247 23.26 -1.20 -17.82
C ASN A 247 24.37 -2.20 -18.07
#